data_213f4564d321156ef4461a7bb4aca885
#
_entry.id   213f4564d321156ef4461a7bb4aca885
#
_cell.length_a   1.000
_cell.length_b   1.000
_cell.length_c   1.000
_cell.angle_alpha   90.00
_cell.angle_beta   90.00
_cell.angle_gamma   90.00
#
_symmetry.space_group_name_H-M   'P 1'
#
loop_
_entity.id
_entity.type
_entity.pdbx_description
1 polymer ?
#
loop_
_entity_poly.entity_id
_entity_poly.type
_entity_poly.pdbx_seq_one_letter_code
_entity_poly.pdbx_strand_id
1 'polypeptide(L)'
;IDQDIRNSYLQTVKNDFVFQKIGYEGPERYGLDSDPPGIDCCPGKGYDDNQTDFIWEYPDASADEQIGEVVEHLLHTVTGVAFALEFKEWDWENPNSEINLAVNEAIENNIFDTSSYERIKNSGNIEDFNRITSIEFAFWGIITEWGYGDIYDLPHDEFTISTPTEVKEQLPLFHKLFENTIK
;
A
#
# COMPACT_ATOMS: atom_id res chain seq x y z
N ILE A 1 -7.41 -16.43 2.98
CA ILE A 1 -7.58 -15.96 1.58
C ILE A 1 -8.24 -17.08 0.79
N ASP A 2 -9.26 -16.75 0.03
CA ASP A 2 -9.92 -17.66 -0.91
C ASP A 2 -8.89 -18.30 -1.85
N GLN A 3 -9.07 -19.60 -2.17
CA GLN A 3 -8.08 -20.36 -2.94
C GLN A 3 -7.99 -19.86 -4.40
N ASP A 4 -9.10 -19.39 -4.96
CA ASP A 4 -9.11 -18.88 -6.33
C ASP A 4 -8.42 -17.52 -6.41
N ILE A 5 -8.67 -16.62 -5.44
CA ILE A 5 -7.96 -15.35 -5.30
C ILE A 5 -6.45 -15.61 -5.14
N ARG A 6 -6.07 -16.54 -4.27
CA ARG A 6 -4.67 -16.90 -4.09
C ARG A 6 -4.03 -17.43 -5.38
N ASN A 7 -4.73 -18.26 -6.14
CA ASN A 7 -4.20 -18.79 -7.40
C ASN A 7 -4.05 -17.70 -8.46
N SER A 8 -5.02 -16.81 -8.57
CA SER A 8 -4.99 -15.64 -9.45
C SER A 8 -3.80 -14.76 -9.12
N TYR A 9 -3.67 -14.36 -7.86
CA TYR A 9 -2.52 -13.60 -7.37
C TYR A 9 -1.17 -14.24 -7.73
N LEU A 10 -0.99 -15.53 -7.46
CA LEU A 10 0.26 -16.23 -7.77
C LEU A 10 0.54 -16.31 -9.28
N GLN A 11 -0.52 -16.33 -10.10
CA GLN A 11 -0.37 -16.30 -11.54
C GLN A 11 0.05 -14.91 -12.04
N THR A 12 -0.55 -13.86 -11.49
CA THR A 12 -0.20 -12.47 -11.78
C THR A 12 1.25 -12.18 -11.41
N VAL A 13 1.66 -12.44 -10.19
CA VAL A 13 3.05 -12.26 -9.73
C VAL A 13 4.05 -12.99 -10.64
N LYS A 14 3.70 -14.20 -11.10
CA LYS A 14 4.56 -14.97 -11.99
C LYS A 14 4.64 -14.38 -13.40
N ASN A 15 3.53 -13.87 -13.92
CA ASN A 15 3.48 -13.34 -15.29
C ASN A 15 4.09 -11.95 -15.40
N ASP A 16 3.89 -11.12 -14.40
CA ASP A 16 4.21 -9.69 -14.42
C ASP A 16 5.47 -9.34 -13.60
N PHE A 17 6.16 -10.36 -13.09
CA PHE A 17 7.44 -10.20 -12.38
C PHE A 17 7.40 -9.25 -11.20
N VAL A 18 6.34 -9.32 -10.41
CA VAL A 18 6.24 -8.56 -9.16
C VAL A 18 7.30 -9.09 -8.18
N PHE A 19 8.14 -8.22 -7.66
CA PHE A 19 9.18 -8.58 -6.68
C PHE A 19 9.43 -7.44 -5.71
N GLN A 20 9.92 -7.78 -4.53
CA GLN A 20 10.22 -6.83 -3.47
C GLN A 20 11.69 -6.45 -3.48
N LYS A 21 11.97 -5.17 -3.40
CA LYS A 21 13.34 -4.63 -3.23
C LYS A 21 13.69 -4.57 -1.74
N ILE A 22 14.93 -4.85 -1.38
CA ILE A 22 15.43 -4.76 0.00
C ILE A 22 16.71 -3.94 0.00
N GLY A 23 16.78 -2.95 0.89
CA GLY A 23 17.95 -2.09 1.11
C GLY A 23 18.46 -2.15 2.55
N TYR A 24 19.57 -1.47 2.82
CA TYR A 24 20.21 -1.43 4.14
C TYR A 24 20.49 0.01 4.55
N GLU A 25 20.10 0.40 5.75
CA GLU A 25 20.28 1.74 6.35
C GLU A 25 19.56 2.90 5.66
N GLY A 26 18.61 2.62 4.76
CA GLY A 26 17.83 3.67 4.09
C GLY A 26 18.55 4.34 2.91
N PRO A 27 17.85 5.18 2.15
CA PRO A 27 18.38 5.83 0.95
C PRO A 27 19.54 6.79 1.24
N GLU A 28 19.60 7.44 2.39
CA GLU A 28 20.63 8.40 2.79
C GLU A 28 22.03 7.80 2.79
N ARG A 29 22.16 6.50 3.13
CA ARG A 29 23.43 5.78 3.06
C ARG A 29 24.05 5.82 1.66
N TYR A 30 23.23 5.88 0.64
CA TYR A 30 23.65 5.89 -0.76
C TYR A 30 23.70 7.30 -1.35
N GLY A 31 23.51 8.34 -0.52
CA GLY A 31 23.48 9.74 -0.97
C GLY A 31 22.23 10.07 -1.79
N LEU A 32 21.14 9.38 -1.53
CA LEU A 32 19.85 9.59 -2.20
C LEU A 32 18.89 10.34 -1.29
N ASP A 33 18.08 11.22 -1.86
CA ASP A 33 17.02 11.95 -1.13
C ASP A 33 15.71 11.13 -1.02
N SER A 34 15.65 10.01 -1.72
CA SER A 34 14.48 9.11 -1.77
C SER A 34 14.94 7.74 -2.25
N ASP A 35 14.05 6.79 -2.27
CA ASP A 35 14.30 5.46 -2.81
C ASP A 35 14.97 5.52 -4.19
N PRO A 36 15.97 4.68 -4.43
CA PRO A 36 16.62 4.65 -5.73
C PRO A 36 15.61 4.25 -6.82
N PRO A 37 15.78 4.76 -8.05
CA PRO A 37 14.93 4.34 -9.17
C PRO A 37 15.00 2.83 -9.36
N GLY A 38 13.94 2.26 -9.90
CA GLY A 38 13.86 0.83 -10.17
C GLY A 38 15.12 0.32 -10.89
N ILE A 39 15.58 -0.85 -10.50
CA ILE A 39 16.71 -1.50 -11.16
C ILE A 39 16.18 -2.18 -12.42
N ASP A 40 16.67 -1.82 -13.58
CA ASP A 40 16.34 -2.47 -14.85
C ASP A 40 17.00 -3.87 -14.91
N CYS A 41 16.43 -4.81 -14.15
CA CYS A 41 16.94 -6.17 -14.05
C CYS A 41 16.31 -7.13 -15.05
N CYS A 42 15.16 -6.80 -15.59
CA CYS A 42 14.30 -7.77 -16.26
C CYS A 42 13.66 -7.19 -17.53
N PRO A 43 14.48 -6.84 -18.54
CA PRO A 43 14.01 -6.13 -19.73
C PRO A 43 12.88 -6.86 -20.43
N GLY A 44 11.86 -6.12 -20.84
CA GLY A 44 10.72 -6.61 -21.62
C GLY A 44 9.57 -7.18 -20.78
N LYS A 45 9.51 -6.90 -19.47
CA LYS A 45 8.50 -7.45 -18.54
C LYS A 45 7.76 -6.39 -17.71
N GLY A 46 7.60 -5.17 -18.21
CA GLY A 46 6.86 -4.15 -17.46
C GLY A 46 7.45 -3.82 -16.10
N TYR A 47 8.77 -3.93 -15.97
CA TYR A 47 9.47 -3.70 -14.71
C TYR A 47 9.23 -2.29 -14.16
N ASP A 48 9.26 -1.29 -15.05
CA ASP A 48 9.04 0.10 -14.68
C ASP A 48 7.57 0.35 -14.24
N ASP A 49 6.63 -0.48 -14.73
CA ASP A 49 5.22 -0.38 -14.39
C ASP A 49 4.91 -1.11 -13.06
N ASN A 50 5.75 -2.07 -12.66
CA ASN A 50 5.58 -2.87 -11.45
C ASN A 50 6.55 -2.43 -10.36
N GLN A 51 6.79 -1.14 -10.22
CA GLN A 51 7.67 -0.59 -9.20
C GLN A 51 7.11 -0.85 -7.80
N THR A 52 7.90 -1.56 -7.01
CA THR A 52 7.63 -1.80 -5.59
C THR A 52 8.57 -0.94 -4.75
N ASP A 53 8.11 -0.56 -3.58
CA ASP A 53 8.93 0.15 -2.60
C ASP A 53 10.10 -0.68 -2.11
N PHE A 54 11.07 -0.02 -1.45
CA PHE A 54 12.13 -0.72 -0.74
C PHE A 54 11.68 -1.09 0.66
N ILE A 55 11.96 -2.31 1.07
CA ILE A 55 12.02 -2.66 2.48
C ILE A 55 13.42 -2.29 2.96
N TRP A 56 13.51 -1.39 3.93
CA TRP A 56 14.79 -0.98 4.48
C TRP A 56 15.10 -1.75 5.76
N GLU A 57 16.29 -2.36 5.83
CA GLU A 57 16.83 -2.89 7.07
C GLU A 57 17.54 -1.75 7.80
N TYR A 58 17.01 -1.33 8.94
CA TYR A 58 17.60 -0.31 9.79
C TYR A 58 18.35 -0.98 10.96
N PRO A 59 19.67 -0.80 11.09
CA PRO A 59 20.47 -1.47 12.13
C PRO A 59 20.05 -1.17 13.56
N ASP A 60 19.53 0.01 13.80
CA ASP A 60 19.12 0.51 15.11
C ASP A 60 17.61 0.30 15.39
N ALA A 61 16.85 -0.22 14.45
CA ALA A 61 15.44 -0.53 14.65
C ALA A 61 15.25 -1.73 15.58
N SER A 62 14.22 -1.67 16.42
CA SER A 62 13.76 -2.83 17.16
C SER A 62 13.22 -3.92 16.22
N ALA A 63 13.05 -5.14 16.73
CA ALA A 63 12.47 -6.21 15.94
C ALA A 63 11.03 -5.90 15.50
N ASP A 64 10.26 -5.22 16.35
CA ASP A 64 8.86 -4.87 16.05
C ASP A 64 8.77 -3.76 15.00
N GLU A 65 9.61 -2.72 15.07
CA GLU A 65 9.71 -1.69 14.02
C GLU A 65 10.13 -2.30 12.69
N GLN A 66 11.12 -3.21 12.68
CA GLN A 66 11.56 -3.85 11.45
C GLN A 66 10.50 -4.79 10.86
N ILE A 67 9.68 -5.46 11.70
CA ILE A 67 8.54 -6.25 11.25
C ILE A 67 7.48 -5.32 10.65
N GLY A 68 7.22 -4.18 11.27
CA GLY A 68 6.30 -3.15 10.76
C GLY A 68 6.66 -2.73 9.34
N GLU A 69 7.91 -2.33 9.14
CA GLU A 69 8.48 -1.96 7.83
C GLU A 69 8.26 -3.05 6.76
N VAL A 70 8.55 -4.31 7.12
CA VAL A 70 8.37 -5.45 6.20
C VAL A 70 6.90 -5.67 5.83
N VAL A 71 6.00 -5.60 6.81
CA VAL A 71 4.55 -5.82 6.57
C VAL A 71 3.99 -4.71 5.70
N GLU A 72 4.33 -3.45 5.99
CA GLU A 72 3.91 -2.28 5.25
C GLU A 72 4.26 -2.41 3.76
N HIS A 73 5.54 -2.54 3.45
CA HIS A 73 6.00 -2.57 2.06
C HIS A 73 5.61 -3.85 1.30
N LEU A 74 5.42 -4.97 2.00
CA LEU A 74 4.80 -6.15 1.38
C LEU A 74 3.33 -5.91 1.04
N LEU A 75 2.57 -5.23 1.90
CA LEU A 75 1.19 -4.86 1.59
C LEU A 75 1.12 -3.84 0.46
N HIS A 76 2.03 -2.85 0.39
CA HIS A 76 2.15 -1.94 -0.76
C HIS A 76 2.35 -2.70 -2.06
N THR A 77 3.26 -3.69 -2.08
CA THR A 77 3.50 -4.55 -3.26
C THR A 77 2.27 -5.37 -3.62
N VAL A 78 1.60 -5.95 -2.63
CA VAL A 78 0.41 -6.79 -2.87
C VAL A 78 -0.75 -5.95 -3.40
N THR A 79 -1.08 -4.84 -2.76
CA THR A 79 -2.25 -4.03 -3.10
C THR A 79 -2.00 -3.13 -4.30
N GLY A 80 -0.87 -2.43 -4.32
CA GLY A 80 -0.55 -1.43 -5.34
C GLY A 80 -0.08 -2.01 -6.67
N VAL A 81 0.42 -3.24 -6.69
CA VAL A 81 0.87 -3.89 -7.91
C VAL A 81 0.03 -5.12 -8.22
N ALA A 82 0.11 -6.15 -7.38
CA ALA A 82 -0.49 -7.43 -7.74
C ALA A 82 -2.02 -7.41 -7.75
N PHE A 83 -2.66 -6.76 -6.79
CA PHE A 83 -4.11 -6.61 -6.79
C PHE A 83 -4.57 -5.61 -7.85
N ALA A 84 -3.85 -4.53 -8.07
CA ALA A 84 -4.17 -3.55 -9.10
C ALA A 84 -4.15 -4.17 -10.50
N LEU A 85 -3.24 -5.11 -10.78
CA LEU A 85 -3.17 -5.85 -12.05
C LEU A 85 -4.26 -6.91 -12.21
N GLU A 86 -4.67 -7.55 -11.11
CA GLU A 86 -5.59 -8.71 -11.15
C GLU A 86 -7.06 -8.31 -10.93
N PHE A 87 -7.32 -7.33 -10.08
CA PHE A 87 -8.67 -6.98 -9.65
C PHE A 87 -9.00 -5.53 -9.98
N LYS A 88 -9.98 -5.32 -10.85
CA LYS A 88 -10.45 -3.97 -11.22
C LYS A 88 -10.93 -3.12 -10.04
N GLU A 89 -11.29 -3.76 -8.92
CA GLU A 89 -11.67 -3.13 -7.67
C GLU A 89 -10.49 -2.41 -7.01
N TRP A 90 -9.26 -2.88 -7.28
CA TRP A 90 -8.00 -2.37 -6.75
C TRP A 90 -7.22 -1.51 -7.75
N ASP A 91 -7.77 -1.25 -8.92
CA ASP A 91 -7.16 -0.42 -9.96
C ASP A 91 -7.09 1.05 -9.52
N TRP A 92 -5.96 1.44 -8.92
CA TRP A 92 -5.72 2.81 -8.45
C TRP A 92 -5.66 3.86 -9.58
N GLU A 93 -5.43 3.48 -10.83
CA GLU A 93 -5.49 4.36 -12.00
C GLU A 93 -6.94 4.77 -12.35
N ASN A 94 -7.90 3.92 -12.01
CA ASN A 94 -9.30 4.17 -12.26
C ASN A 94 -9.95 4.95 -11.09
N PRO A 95 -10.29 6.23 -11.24
CA PRO A 95 -10.86 7.04 -10.16
C PRO A 95 -12.22 6.54 -9.63
N ASN A 96 -12.85 5.59 -10.33
CA ASN A 96 -14.11 4.98 -9.93
C ASN A 96 -13.93 3.53 -9.39
N SER A 97 -12.72 3.07 -9.20
CA SER A 97 -12.45 1.78 -8.56
C SER A 97 -12.91 1.78 -7.09
N GLU A 98 -13.18 0.60 -6.53
CA GLU A 98 -13.64 0.51 -5.13
C GLU A 98 -12.55 1.04 -4.17
N ILE A 99 -11.27 0.82 -4.45
CA ILE A 99 -10.18 1.36 -3.62
C ILE A 99 -10.15 2.90 -3.65
N ASN A 100 -10.21 3.54 -4.81
CA ASN A 100 -10.22 5.00 -4.89
C ASN A 100 -11.48 5.64 -4.29
N LEU A 101 -12.62 4.98 -4.38
CA LEU A 101 -13.83 5.43 -3.71
C LEU A 101 -13.70 5.31 -2.18
N ALA A 102 -13.06 4.26 -1.68
CA ALA A 102 -12.78 4.09 -0.25
C ALA A 102 -11.76 5.11 0.27
N VAL A 103 -10.70 5.42 -0.50
CA VAL A 103 -9.76 6.51 -0.17
C VAL A 103 -10.50 7.84 -0.03
N ASN A 104 -11.36 8.19 -0.99
CA ASN A 104 -12.12 9.43 -0.95
C ASN A 104 -13.06 9.46 0.26
N GLU A 105 -13.75 8.36 0.57
CA GLU A 105 -14.60 8.23 1.78
C GLU A 105 -13.78 8.53 3.05
N ALA A 106 -12.57 7.98 3.16
CA ALA A 106 -11.71 8.17 4.32
C ALA A 106 -11.23 9.62 4.47
N ILE A 107 -10.87 10.27 3.36
CA ILE A 107 -10.47 11.68 3.34
C ILE A 107 -11.67 12.57 3.73
N GLU A 108 -12.84 12.35 3.15
CA GLU A 108 -14.07 13.13 3.43
C GLU A 108 -14.51 12.98 4.90
N ASN A 109 -14.29 11.81 5.50
CA ASN A 109 -14.60 11.54 6.90
C ASN A 109 -13.49 12.00 7.87
N ASN A 110 -12.39 12.60 7.38
CA ASN A 110 -11.21 12.98 8.15
C ASN A 110 -10.58 11.80 8.91
N ILE A 111 -10.57 10.62 8.30
CA ILE A 111 -9.96 9.41 8.84
C ILE A 111 -8.55 9.22 8.27
N PHE A 112 -8.34 9.56 7.01
CA PHE A 112 -7.05 9.49 6.34
C PHE A 112 -6.56 10.88 5.93
N ASP A 113 -5.41 11.30 6.47
CA ASP A 113 -4.76 12.57 6.14
C ASP A 113 -3.73 12.38 5.03
N THR A 114 -3.92 13.07 3.92
CA THR A 114 -3.02 13.04 2.76
C THR A 114 -2.05 14.20 2.68
N SER A 115 -1.91 15.01 3.73
CA SER A 115 -1.08 16.21 3.74
C SER A 115 0.40 15.93 3.46
N SER A 116 0.90 14.78 3.89
CA SER A 116 2.27 14.32 3.61
C SER A 116 2.57 14.15 2.12
N TYR A 117 1.54 13.89 1.31
CA TYR A 117 1.63 13.61 -0.13
C TYR A 117 1.28 14.82 -1.00
N GLU A 118 0.86 15.95 -0.42
CA GLU A 118 0.48 17.15 -1.19
C GLU A 118 1.59 17.67 -2.10
N ARG A 119 2.85 17.49 -1.74
CA ARG A 119 3.98 17.90 -2.61
C ARG A 119 3.93 17.16 -3.95
N ILE A 120 3.58 15.89 -3.96
CA ILE A 120 3.46 15.08 -5.18
C ILE A 120 2.28 15.59 -6.02
N LYS A 121 1.13 15.78 -5.40
CA LYS A 121 -0.06 16.35 -6.03
C LYS A 121 0.22 17.73 -6.66
N ASN A 122 0.89 18.60 -5.92
CA ASN A 122 1.22 19.97 -6.34
C ASN A 122 2.29 20.01 -7.43
N SER A 123 3.11 18.98 -7.59
CA SER A 123 4.04 18.86 -8.73
C SER A 123 3.34 18.55 -10.05
N GLY A 124 2.03 18.24 -10.01
CA GLY A 124 1.22 17.83 -11.16
C GLY A 124 1.26 16.34 -11.46
N ASN A 125 1.96 15.55 -10.67
CA ASN A 125 2.02 14.11 -10.80
C ASN A 125 0.83 13.45 -10.06
N ILE A 126 -0.35 13.55 -10.66
CA ILE A 126 -1.60 13.04 -10.07
C ILE A 126 -1.61 11.50 -10.05
N GLU A 127 -0.98 10.86 -11.00
CA GLU A 127 -0.87 9.40 -11.07
C GLU A 127 -0.12 8.86 -9.85
N ASP A 128 1.08 9.34 -9.58
CA ASP A 128 1.83 8.95 -8.38
C ASP A 128 1.09 9.32 -7.09
N PHE A 129 0.43 10.47 -7.04
CA PHE A 129 -0.38 10.83 -5.88
C PHE A 129 -1.48 9.80 -5.63
N ASN A 130 -2.24 9.40 -6.66
CA ASN A 130 -3.29 8.41 -6.53
C ASN A 130 -2.73 7.04 -6.12
N ARG A 131 -1.63 6.62 -6.74
CA ARG A 131 -0.97 5.36 -6.42
C ARG A 131 -0.55 5.33 -4.95
N ILE A 132 0.21 6.33 -4.51
CA ILE A 132 0.73 6.39 -3.13
C ILE A 132 -0.40 6.44 -2.12
N THR A 133 -1.37 7.35 -2.30
CA THR A 133 -2.49 7.44 -1.35
C THR A 133 -3.33 6.16 -1.30
N SER A 134 -3.44 5.42 -2.40
CA SER A 134 -4.17 4.15 -2.41
C SER A 134 -3.43 3.04 -1.67
N ILE A 135 -2.10 2.93 -1.83
CA ILE A 135 -1.33 1.89 -1.14
C ILE A 135 -1.18 2.17 0.36
N GLU A 136 -0.94 3.41 0.75
CA GLU A 136 -0.88 3.83 2.16
C GLU A 136 -2.23 3.61 2.86
N PHE A 137 -3.31 4.10 2.27
CA PHE A 137 -4.64 3.86 2.80
C PHE A 137 -4.97 2.37 2.91
N ALA A 138 -4.62 1.58 1.89
CA ALA A 138 -4.84 0.14 1.91
C ALA A 138 -4.08 -0.55 3.05
N PHE A 139 -2.83 -0.15 3.29
CA PHE A 139 -2.04 -0.63 4.41
C PHE A 139 -2.75 -0.36 5.75
N TRP A 140 -3.08 0.90 6.05
CA TRP A 140 -3.75 1.29 7.30
C TRP A 140 -5.09 0.58 7.48
N GLY A 141 -5.88 0.51 6.42
CA GLY A 141 -7.17 -0.16 6.45
C GLY A 141 -7.05 -1.67 6.71
N ILE A 142 -6.12 -2.35 6.06
CA ILE A 142 -5.92 -3.80 6.20
C ILE A 142 -5.43 -4.16 7.61
N ILE A 143 -4.41 -3.49 8.13
CA ILE A 143 -3.90 -3.78 9.47
C ILE A 143 -4.96 -3.50 10.55
N THR A 144 -5.80 -2.49 10.33
CA THR A 144 -6.91 -2.18 11.25
C THR A 144 -8.00 -3.25 11.19
N GLU A 145 -8.38 -3.73 9.99
CA GLU A 145 -9.32 -4.85 9.83
C GLU A 145 -8.80 -6.17 10.42
N TRP A 146 -7.50 -6.39 10.42
CA TRP A 146 -6.88 -7.53 11.08
C TRP A 146 -6.80 -7.37 12.61
N GLY A 147 -7.13 -6.20 13.15
CA GLY A 147 -7.07 -5.92 14.59
C GLY A 147 -5.65 -5.67 15.10
N TYR A 148 -4.76 -5.19 14.24
CA TYR A 148 -3.37 -4.89 14.57
C TYR A 148 -3.10 -3.41 14.86
N GLY A 149 -4.15 -2.60 15.01
CA GLY A 149 -4.01 -1.16 15.29
C GLY A 149 -3.07 -0.83 16.44
N ASP A 150 -3.16 -1.54 17.55
CA ASP A 150 -2.28 -1.33 18.72
C ASP A 150 -0.79 -1.60 18.42
N ILE A 151 -0.48 -2.47 17.47
CA ILE A 151 0.91 -2.80 17.08
C ILE A 151 1.53 -1.64 16.29
N TYR A 152 0.72 -0.89 15.58
CA TYR A 152 1.12 0.24 14.74
C TYR A 152 0.77 1.61 15.35
N ASP A 153 0.57 1.66 16.66
CA ASP A 153 0.27 2.87 17.42
C ASP A 153 -0.95 3.67 16.89
N LEU A 154 -1.94 2.97 16.33
CA LEU A 154 -3.20 3.59 15.91
C LEU A 154 -4.10 3.91 17.13
N PRO A 155 -4.86 5.01 17.11
CA PRO A 155 -4.93 6.03 16.04
C PRO A 155 -3.76 7.03 16.09
N HIS A 156 -3.38 7.57 14.96
CA HIS A 156 -2.42 8.67 14.84
C HIS A 156 -2.85 9.71 13.79
N ASP A 157 -2.03 10.74 13.55
CA ASP A 157 -2.42 11.90 12.74
C ASP A 157 -2.77 11.52 11.29
N GLU A 158 -2.14 10.50 10.72
CA GLU A 158 -2.41 10.08 9.35
C GLU A 158 -3.64 9.17 9.23
N PHE A 159 -3.90 8.32 10.25
CA PHE A 159 -5.06 7.41 10.24
C PHE A 159 -5.70 7.34 11.64
N THR A 160 -6.94 7.84 11.75
CA THR A 160 -7.54 8.22 13.03
C THR A 160 -8.44 7.16 13.65
N ILE A 161 -8.52 5.96 13.09
CA ILE A 161 -9.27 4.81 13.64
C ILE A 161 -8.33 3.61 13.84
N SER A 162 -8.68 2.70 14.75
CA SER A 162 -7.76 1.64 15.19
C SER A 162 -8.39 0.25 15.32
N THR A 163 -9.70 0.11 15.09
CA THR A 163 -10.41 -1.15 15.28
C THR A 163 -11.23 -1.59 14.07
N PRO A 164 -11.42 -2.92 13.85
CA PRO A 164 -12.27 -3.42 12.78
C PRO A 164 -13.72 -2.90 12.85
N THR A 165 -14.22 -2.63 14.07
CA THR A 165 -15.55 -2.08 14.26
C THR A 165 -15.66 -0.67 13.71
N GLU A 166 -14.65 0.17 13.97
CA GLU A 166 -14.58 1.54 13.43
C GLU A 166 -14.48 1.53 11.90
N VAL A 167 -13.65 0.65 11.31
CA VAL A 167 -13.59 0.51 9.84
C VAL A 167 -14.97 0.19 9.29
N LYS A 168 -15.64 -0.82 9.84
CA LYS A 168 -16.98 -1.20 9.40
C LYS A 168 -18.02 -0.07 9.49
N GLU A 169 -17.96 0.73 10.55
CA GLU A 169 -18.94 1.80 10.81
C GLU A 169 -18.62 3.08 10.05
N GLN A 170 -17.35 3.43 9.86
CA GLN A 170 -16.91 4.72 9.36
C GLN A 170 -16.33 4.66 7.94
N LEU A 171 -15.88 3.46 7.48
CA LEU A 171 -15.35 3.20 6.15
C LEU A 171 -16.04 1.99 5.49
N PRO A 172 -17.37 2.00 5.35
CA PRO A 172 -18.13 0.86 4.83
C PRO A 172 -17.72 0.44 3.41
N LEU A 173 -17.22 1.35 2.57
CA LEU A 173 -16.72 1.01 1.23
C LEU A 173 -15.46 0.14 1.34
N PHE A 174 -14.49 0.55 2.18
CA PHE A 174 -13.29 -0.24 2.40
C PHE A 174 -13.58 -1.57 3.08
N HIS A 175 -14.42 -1.59 4.12
CA HIS A 175 -14.83 -2.83 4.79
C HIS A 175 -15.40 -3.85 3.79
N LYS A 176 -16.26 -3.40 2.88
CA LYS A 176 -16.81 -4.26 1.83
C LYS A 176 -15.75 -4.77 0.86
N LEU A 177 -14.83 -3.90 0.42
CA LEU A 177 -13.72 -4.28 -0.46
C LEU A 177 -12.83 -5.34 0.20
N PHE A 178 -12.45 -5.12 1.48
CA PHE A 178 -11.68 -6.06 2.29
C PHE A 178 -12.36 -7.43 2.42
N GLU A 179 -13.64 -7.47 2.79
CA GLU A 179 -14.42 -8.70 2.93
C GLU A 179 -14.51 -9.51 1.63
N ASN A 180 -14.54 -8.83 0.49
CA ASN A 180 -14.70 -9.47 -0.82
C ASN A 180 -13.37 -9.97 -1.42
N THR A 181 -12.22 -9.41 -1.01
CA THR A 181 -10.94 -9.68 -1.70
C THR A 181 -9.84 -10.23 -0.80
N ILE A 182 -9.79 -9.83 0.47
CA ILE A 182 -8.66 -10.17 1.36
C ILE A 182 -9.02 -11.25 2.38
N LYS A 183 -10.24 -11.22 2.92
CA LYS A 183 -10.68 -12.06 4.03
C LYS A 183 -10.70 -13.57 3.74
#